data_451be9332f1d5bdcc055abdc495242f1
#
_entry.id   451be9332f1d5bdcc055abdc495242f1
#
_cell.length_a   1.000
_cell.length_b   1.000
_cell.length_c   1.000
_cell.angle_alpha   90.00
_cell.angle_beta   90.00
_cell.angle_gamma   90.00
#
_symmetry.space_group_name_H-M   'P 1'
#
loop_
_entity.id
_entity.type
_entity.pdbx_description
1 polymer ?
#
loop_
_entity_poly.entity_id
_entity_poly.type
_entity_poly.pdbx_seq_one_letter_code
_entity_poly.pdbx_strand_id
1 'polypeptide(L)'
;MPDQNWQFELEEYIKQGEPDRAEKSEAWQTAIGLQAVDGLNTSAYLLDTAKDHIEGKITIDEAQQRIHSYYEQRTTRTEIENETKEADIVSARIAKLLGEKAFQFSPAEWLSIHRRLFEGVFSHAGQIRQYNITKKEWVLNGDTVIYADWNSIKDTLDYDFATEKQFSYEGLSVDAAVKHLAKFASDIWQIHPFGDGKVTLRYQQNVA
;
A
#
# COMPACT_ATOMS: atom_id res chain seq x y z
N MET A 1 -5.86 -12.25 -19.53
CA MET A 1 -5.45 -12.40 -18.13
C MET A 1 -3.98 -11.99 -18.09
N PRO A 2 -3.57 -11.06 -17.23
CA PRO A 2 -2.16 -10.75 -17.11
C PRO A 2 -1.44 -12.00 -16.64
N ASP A 3 -0.28 -12.24 -17.22
CA ASP A 3 0.57 -13.39 -16.97
C ASP A 3 0.94 -13.46 -15.49
N GLN A 4 0.44 -14.45 -14.76
CA GLN A 4 0.79 -14.67 -13.34
C GLN A 4 2.23 -15.19 -13.17
N ASN A 5 3.03 -15.11 -14.23
CA ASN A 5 4.40 -15.64 -14.26
C ASN A 5 5.35 -14.89 -13.29
N TRP A 6 5.07 -13.60 -13.01
CA TRP A 6 5.90 -12.82 -12.10
C TRP A 6 5.91 -13.36 -10.66
N GLN A 7 4.81 -13.94 -10.18
CA GLN A 7 4.77 -14.53 -8.83
C GLN A 7 5.76 -15.68 -8.70
N PHE A 8 5.80 -16.58 -9.69
CA PHE A 8 6.75 -17.69 -9.69
C PHE A 8 8.20 -17.21 -9.76
N GLU A 9 8.48 -16.18 -10.54
CA GLU A 9 9.83 -15.64 -10.67
C GLU A 9 10.33 -15.00 -9.36
N LEU A 10 9.47 -14.28 -8.64
CA LEU A 10 9.84 -13.70 -7.35
C LEU A 10 9.88 -14.74 -6.23
N GLU A 11 9.03 -15.77 -6.26
CA GLU A 11 9.08 -16.90 -5.31
C GLU A 11 10.39 -17.69 -5.40
N GLU A 12 11.03 -17.74 -6.55
CA GLU A 12 12.34 -18.39 -6.68
C GLU A 12 13.43 -17.72 -5.85
N TYR A 13 13.43 -16.39 -5.77
CA TYR A 13 14.38 -15.64 -4.93
C TYR A 13 14.17 -15.91 -3.43
N ILE A 14 12.93 -16.05 -2.98
CA ILE A 14 12.62 -16.42 -1.60
C ILE A 14 13.16 -17.82 -1.27
N LYS A 15 13.05 -18.78 -2.20
CA LYS A 15 13.52 -20.16 -2.04
C LYS A 15 15.05 -20.28 -2.06
N GLN A 16 15.77 -19.34 -2.65
CA GLN A 16 17.24 -19.37 -2.72
C GLN A 16 17.92 -19.10 -1.36
N GLY A 17 17.18 -18.65 -0.35
CA GLY A 17 17.62 -18.62 1.05
C GLY A 17 18.66 -17.54 1.41
N GLU A 18 18.94 -16.59 0.52
CA GLU A 18 19.74 -15.40 0.85
C GLU A 18 18.84 -14.36 1.55
N PRO A 19 19.03 -14.03 2.84
CA PRO A 19 18.08 -13.20 3.60
C PRO A 19 17.77 -11.86 2.95
N ASP A 20 18.78 -11.16 2.44
CA ASP A 20 18.60 -9.85 1.79
C ASP A 20 17.79 -9.95 0.49
N ARG A 21 18.01 -10.99 -0.30
CA ARG A 21 17.22 -11.23 -1.53
C ARG A 21 15.80 -11.66 -1.24
N ALA A 22 15.62 -12.51 -0.23
CA ALA A 22 14.30 -12.96 0.20
C ALA A 22 13.45 -11.79 0.69
N GLU A 23 13.98 -10.95 1.58
CA GLU A 23 13.30 -9.76 2.08
C GLU A 23 12.89 -8.79 0.96
N LYS A 24 13.82 -8.50 0.03
CA LYS A 24 13.51 -7.66 -1.13
C LYS A 24 12.44 -8.27 -2.03
N SER A 25 12.52 -9.60 -2.25
CA SER A 25 11.55 -10.30 -3.09
C SER A 25 10.17 -10.28 -2.47
N GLU A 26 10.04 -10.51 -1.16
CA GLU A 26 8.78 -10.42 -0.42
C GLU A 26 8.20 -9.00 -0.49
N ALA A 27 9.03 -7.97 -0.33
CA ALA A 27 8.62 -6.58 -0.43
C ALA A 27 8.04 -6.25 -1.82
N TRP A 28 8.72 -6.67 -2.90
CA TRP A 28 8.22 -6.47 -4.26
C TRP A 28 6.97 -7.30 -4.57
N GLN A 29 6.93 -8.56 -4.13
CA GLN A 29 5.76 -9.41 -4.31
C GLN A 29 4.52 -8.82 -3.62
N THR A 30 4.69 -8.35 -2.39
CA THR A 30 3.63 -7.65 -1.65
C THR A 30 3.20 -6.38 -2.38
N ALA A 31 4.15 -5.55 -2.79
CA ALA A 31 3.87 -4.29 -3.47
C ALA A 31 3.08 -4.48 -4.77
N ILE A 32 3.48 -5.44 -5.60
CA ILE A 32 2.82 -5.75 -6.87
C ILE A 32 1.45 -6.41 -6.63
N GLY A 33 1.38 -7.32 -5.65
CA GLY A 33 0.14 -7.98 -5.28
C GLY A 33 -0.93 -7.00 -4.82
N LEU A 34 -0.55 -5.94 -4.10
CA LEU A 34 -1.46 -4.88 -3.67
C LEU A 34 -2.05 -4.08 -4.84
N GLN A 35 -1.29 -3.87 -5.92
CA GLN A 35 -1.85 -3.23 -7.13
C GLN A 35 -2.91 -4.13 -7.78
N ALA A 36 -2.65 -5.44 -7.83
CA ALA A 36 -3.59 -6.39 -8.40
C ALA A 36 -4.93 -6.46 -7.62
N VAL A 37 -4.92 -6.26 -6.30
CA VAL A 37 -6.14 -6.15 -5.48
C VAL A 37 -6.98 -4.94 -5.90
N ASP A 38 -6.33 -3.83 -6.26
CA ASP A 38 -6.99 -2.63 -6.77
C ASP A 38 -7.37 -2.73 -8.28
N GLY A 39 -7.14 -3.88 -8.90
CA GLY A 39 -7.41 -4.10 -10.33
C GLY A 39 -6.36 -3.48 -11.26
N LEU A 40 -5.25 -3.00 -10.73
CA LEU A 40 -4.17 -2.39 -11.48
C LEU A 40 -3.13 -3.43 -11.91
N ASN A 41 -2.51 -3.21 -13.05
CA ASN A 41 -1.46 -4.07 -13.59
C ASN A 41 -0.14 -3.31 -13.70
N THR A 42 0.92 -3.93 -13.21
CA THR A 42 2.28 -3.41 -13.36
C THR A 42 2.88 -3.75 -14.72
N SER A 43 3.85 -2.94 -15.16
CA SER A 43 4.54 -3.15 -16.43
C SER A 43 5.64 -4.22 -16.34
N ALA A 44 6.03 -4.77 -17.49
CA ALA A 44 7.23 -5.61 -17.58
C ALA A 44 8.50 -4.83 -17.19
N TYR A 45 8.55 -3.52 -17.46
CA TYR A 45 9.68 -2.67 -17.08
C TYR A 45 9.85 -2.58 -15.54
N LEU A 46 8.75 -2.52 -14.80
CA LEU A 46 8.80 -2.60 -13.33
C LEU A 46 9.38 -3.93 -12.88
N LEU A 47 8.92 -5.05 -13.45
CA LEU A 47 9.39 -6.39 -13.07
C LEU A 47 10.89 -6.56 -13.29
N ASP A 48 11.42 -6.09 -14.43
CA ASP A 48 12.86 -6.12 -14.70
C ASP A 48 13.64 -5.22 -13.73
N THR A 49 13.09 -4.03 -13.42
CA THR A 49 13.69 -3.12 -12.44
C THR A 49 13.70 -3.73 -11.02
N ALA A 50 12.62 -4.42 -10.63
CA ALA A 50 12.52 -5.13 -9.36
C ALA A 50 13.57 -6.24 -9.26
N LYS A 51 13.75 -7.04 -10.31
CA LYS A 51 14.78 -8.09 -10.38
C LYS A 51 16.18 -7.51 -10.21
N ASP A 52 16.51 -6.40 -10.91
CA ASP A 52 17.81 -5.74 -10.77
C ASP A 52 18.04 -5.27 -9.32
N HIS A 53 17.02 -4.79 -8.63
CA HIS A 53 17.12 -4.41 -7.21
C HIS A 53 17.30 -5.63 -6.30
N ILE A 54 16.54 -6.71 -6.51
CA ILE A 54 16.64 -7.95 -5.73
C ILE A 54 18.04 -8.55 -5.87
N GLU A 55 18.58 -8.55 -7.07
CA GLU A 55 19.93 -9.04 -7.37
C GLU A 55 21.06 -8.12 -6.88
N GLY A 56 20.73 -6.95 -6.33
CA GLY A 56 21.70 -5.99 -5.81
C GLY A 56 22.45 -5.19 -6.87
N LYS A 57 22.00 -5.22 -8.14
CA LYS A 57 22.58 -4.43 -9.24
C LYS A 57 22.29 -2.94 -9.10
N ILE A 58 21.16 -2.59 -8.48
CA ILE A 58 20.72 -1.22 -8.22
C ILE A 58 20.16 -1.11 -6.81
N THR A 59 20.18 0.10 -6.27
CA THR A 59 19.50 0.44 -5.02
C THR A 59 17.99 0.65 -5.24
N ILE A 60 17.21 0.68 -4.16
CA ILE A 60 15.77 0.99 -4.26
C ILE A 60 15.52 2.42 -4.75
N ASP A 61 16.41 3.36 -4.42
CA ASP A 61 16.31 4.74 -4.90
C ASP A 61 16.58 4.83 -6.41
N GLU A 62 17.57 4.09 -6.90
CA GLU A 62 17.83 3.96 -8.35
C GLU A 62 16.66 3.28 -9.07
N ALA A 63 16.03 2.29 -8.46
CA ALA A 63 14.84 1.66 -9.02
C ALA A 63 13.69 2.66 -9.17
N GLN A 64 13.41 3.46 -8.13
CA GLN A 64 12.39 4.51 -8.19
C GLN A 64 12.73 5.56 -9.26
N GLN A 65 13.99 5.97 -9.36
CA GLN A 65 14.42 6.94 -10.35
C GLN A 65 14.29 6.41 -11.78
N ARG A 66 14.62 5.14 -12.02
CA ARG A 66 14.44 4.49 -13.33
C ARG A 66 12.98 4.49 -13.76
N ILE A 67 12.07 4.07 -12.85
CA ILE A 67 10.64 4.05 -13.11
C ILE A 67 10.12 5.46 -13.41
N HIS A 68 10.50 6.45 -12.61
CA HIS A 68 10.12 7.83 -12.83
C HIS A 68 10.57 8.34 -14.21
N SER A 69 11.85 8.16 -14.54
CA SER A 69 12.44 8.57 -15.81
C SER A 69 11.80 7.87 -17.02
N TYR A 70 11.43 6.58 -16.88
CA TYR A 70 10.72 5.84 -17.92
C TYR A 70 9.38 6.50 -18.27
N TYR A 71 8.65 6.98 -17.28
CA TYR A 71 7.36 7.64 -17.50
C TYR A 71 7.47 9.12 -17.86
N GLU A 72 8.53 9.82 -17.48
CA GLU A 72 8.77 11.21 -17.91
C GLU A 72 9.02 11.34 -19.42
N GLN A 73 9.66 10.37 -20.03
CA GLN A 73 9.96 10.35 -21.45
C GLN A 73 8.71 10.20 -22.34
N ARG A 74 7.58 9.82 -21.76
CA ARG A 74 6.30 9.62 -22.46
C ARG A 74 5.31 10.70 -22.07
N THR A 75 5.06 11.64 -22.94
CA THR A 75 4.16 12.79 -22.68
C THR A 75 2.70 12.50 -22.97
N THR A 76 2.40 11.56 -23.86
CA THR A 76 1.02 11.18 -24.23
C THR A 76 0.77 9.73 -23.82
N ARG A 77 -0.28 9.49 -23.02
CA ARG A 77 -0.66 8.17 -22.50
C ARG A 77 -2.17 7.98 -22.61
N THR A 78 -2.57 6.72 -22.81
CA THR A 78 -3.94 6.27 -22.63
C THR A 78 -4.29 6.17 -21.13
N GLU A 79 -5.57 5.99 -20.82
CA GLU A 79 -6.03 5.77 -19.45
C GLU A 79 -5.38 4.53 -18.84
N ILE A 80 -5.32 3.41 -19.57
CA ILE A 80 -4.67 2.16 -19.15
C ILE A 80 -3.18 2.38 -18.86
N GLU A 81 -2.48 3.16 -19.69
CA GLU A 81 -1.06 3.47 -19.44
C GLU A 81 -0.87 4.37 -18.21
N ASN A 82 -1.83 5.22 -17.87
CA ASN A 82 -1.80 6.01 -16.65
C ASN A 82 -2.05 5.14 -15.41
N GLU A 83 -2.95 4.17 -15.48
CA GLU A 83 -3.16 3.17 -14.43
C GLU A 83 -1.91 2.31 -14.21
N THR A 84 -1.25 1.85 -15.28
CA THR A 84 0.01 1.12 -15.21
C THR A 84 1.13 1.97 -14.62
N LYS A 85 1.21 3.27 -14.98
CA LYS A 85 2.15 4.21 -14.37
C LYS A 85 1.91 4.36 -12.87
N GLU A 86 0.66 4.50 -12.45
CA GLU A 86 0.30 4.53 -11.03
C GLU A 86 0.78 3.27 -10.34
N ALA A 87 0.43 2.10 -10.89
CA ALA A 87 0.81 0.80 -10.32
C ALA A 87 2.33 0.66 -10.15
N ASP A 88 3.10 1.05 -11.15
CA ASP A 88 4.56 0.95 -11.12
C ASP A 88 5.19 1.89 -10.08
N ILE A 89 4.79 3.17 -10.08
CA ILE A 89 5.32 4.15 -9.13
C ILE A 89 4.99 3.76 -7.71
N VAL A 90 3.74 3.37 -7.45
CA VAL A 90 3.28 3.03 -6.11
C VAL A 90 3.90 1.72 -5.64
N SER A 91 4.08 0.71 -6.50
CA SER A 91 4.78 -0.53 -6.15
C SER A 91 6.22 -0.28 -5.69
N ALA A 92 6.98 0.54 -6.41
CA ALA A 92 8.35 0.86 -6.02
C ALA A 92 8.41 1.61 -4.67
N ARG A 93 7.44 2.46 -4.39
CA ARG A 93 7.34 3.18 -3.12
C ARG A 93 6.93 2.26 -1.96
N ILE A 94 6.03 1.30 -2.20
CA ILE A 94 5.68 0.28 -1.20
C ILE A 94 6.89 -0.59 -0.90
N ALA A 95 7.60 -1.09 -1.92
CA ALA A 95 8.79 -1.92 -1.72
C ALA A 95 9.86 -1.18 -0.89
N LYS A 96 10.05 0.13 -1.12
CA LYS A 96 10.93 0.97 -0.29
C LYS A 96 10.44 1.06 1.15
N LEU A 97 9.16 1.36 1.37
CA LEU A 97 8.58 1.48 2.71
C LEU A 97 8.69 0.18 3.51
N LEU A 98 8.47 -0.97 2.88
CA LEU A 98 8.60 -2.28 3.52
C LEU A 98 10.05 -2.61 3.92
N GLY A 99 11.04 -2.07 3.20
CA GLY A 99 12.46 -2.19 3.55
C GLY A 99 12.92 -1.26 4.67
N GLU A 100 12.11 -0.28 5.08
CA GLU A 100 12.47 0.66 6.15
C GLU A 100 12.21 0.04 7.54
N LYS A 101 13.19 0.15 8.43
CA LYS A 101 13.08 -0.39 9.80
C LYS A 101 12.44 0.61 10.79
N ALA A 102 12.27 1.86 10.38
CA ALA A 102 11.69 2.91 11.21
C ALA A 102 10.19 3.04 10.89
N PHE A 103 9.37 2.61 11.83
CA PHE A 103 7.92 2.78 11.77
C PHE A 103 7.43 3.39 13.09
N GLN A 104 6.60 4.42 13.00
CA GLN A 104 5.97 5.03 14.15
C GLN A 104 4.45 4.86 14.09
N PHE A 105 3.90 4.11 15.03
CA PHE A 105 2.46 3.89 15.10
C PHE A 105 1.73 5.18 15.53
N SER A 106 1.26 5.96 14.57
CA SER A 106 0.55 7.22 14.81
C SER A 106 -0.29 7.65 13.60
N PRO A 107 -1.35 8.45 13.79
CA PRO A 107 -2.09 9.06 12.69
C PRO A 107 -1.20 9.88 11.76
N ALA A 108 -0.22 10.60 12.32
CA ALA A 108 0.72 11.40 11.53
C ALA A 108 1.57 10.56 10.57
N GLU A 109 2.09 9.41 11.06
CA GLU A 109 2.83 8.48 10.21
C GLU A 109 1.92 7.88 9.14
N TRP A 110 0.70 7.55 9.47
CA TRP A 110 -0.26 7.02 8.50
C TRP A 110 -0.56 8.02 7.37
N LEU A 111 -0.75 9.31 7.70
CA LEU A 111 -0.86 10.38 6.70
C LEU A 111 0.42 10.55 5.89
N SER A 112 1.59 10.42 6.53
CA SER A 112 2.90 10.46 5.89
C SER A 112 3.06 9.31 4.87
N ILE A 113 2.66 8.09 5.23
CA ILE A 113 2.67 6.94 4.33
C ILE A 113 1.80 7.21 3.10
N HIS A 114 0.57 7.70 3.29
CA HIS A 114 -0.30 8.06 2.16
C HIS A 114 0.37 9.09 1.25
N ARG A 115 0.97 10.14 1.82
CA ARG A 115 1.70 11.14 1.03
C ARG A 115 2.83 10.52 0.24
N ARG A 116 3.69 9.74 0.90
CA ARG A 116 4.85 9.10 0.29
C ARG A 116 4.48 8.13 -0.83
N LEU A 117 3.35 7.44 -0.70
CA LEU A 117 2.85 6.53 -1.74
C LEU A 117 2.31 7.27 -2.96
N PHE A 118 1.57 8.36 -2.75
CA PHE A 118 0.76 8.98 -3.80
C PHE A 118 1.18 10.39 -4.22
N GLU A 119 2.26 10.96 -3.67
CA GLU A 119 2.78 12.25 -4.10
C GLU A 119 3.10 12.25 -5.60
N GLY A 120 2.56 13.23 -6.33
CA GLY A 120 2.66 13.30 -7.79
C GLY A 120 1.80 12.28 -8.56
N VAL A 121 1.04 11.43 -7.85
CA VAL A 121 0.00 10.55 -8.42
C VAL A 121 -1.37 11.18 -8.18
N PHE A 122 -1.66 11.55 -6.92
CA PHE A 122 -2.90 12.24 -6.54
C PHE A 122 -2.64 13.62 -5.96
N SER A 123 -3.47 14.59 -6.31
CA SER A 123 -3.38 15.96 -5.80
C SER A 123 -3.65 16.06 -4.28
N HIS A 124 -4.39 15.11 -3.72
CA HIS A 124 -4.75 15.02 -2.30
C HIS A 124 -3.84 14.10 -1.47
N ALA A 125 -2.67 13.71 -2.00
CA ALA A 125 -1.75 12.82 -1.30
C ALA A 125 -1.41 13.31 0.12
N GLY A 126 -1.68 12.48 1.14
CA GLY A 126 -1.46 12.78 2.54
C GLY A 126 -2.49 13.74 3.17
N GLN A 127 -3.60 14.02 2.49
CA GLN A 127 -4.63 14.92 2.97
C GLN A 127 -5.91 14.16 3.34
N ILE A 128 -6.41 14.42 4.53
CA ILE A 128 -7.73 13.94 4.94
C ILE A 128 -8.80 14.63 4.07
N ARG A 129 -9.77 13.88 3.57
CA ARG A 129 -10.90 14.45 2.82
C ARG A 129 -11.67 15.45 3.66
N GLN A 130 -12.19 16.48 3.00
CA GLN A 130 -13.00 17.55 3.59
C GLN A 130 -14.45 17.52 3.08
N TYR A 131 -14.95 16.35 2.73
CA TYR A 131 -16.31 16.13 2.24
C TYR A 131 -16.78 14.73 2.59
N ASN A 132 -18.09 14.56 2.71
CA ASN A 132 -18.70 13.26 2.95
C ASN A 132 -18.70 12.44 1.67
N ILE A 133 -18.43 11.14 1.80
CA ILE A 133 -18.45 10.19 0.72
C ILE A 133 -19.37 9.02 1.06
N THR A 134 -20.00 8.50 0.04
CA THR A 134 -20.73 7.25 0.07
C THR A 134 -20.26 6.39 -1.09
N LYS A 135 -20.22 5.08 -0.93
CA LYS A 135 -19.81 4.16 -1.98
C LYS A 135 -20.75 2.97 -2.01
N LYS A 136 -21.18 2.62 -3.21
CA LYS A 136 -21.89 1.36 -3.42
C LYS A 136 -20.88 0.23 -3.46
N GLU A 137 -21.00 -0.71 -2.55
CA GLU A 137 -20.11 -1.86 -2.49
C GLU A 137 -20.78 -3.09 -3.09
N TRP A 138 -20.10 -3.74 -4.00
CA TRP A 138 -20.60 -4.95 -4.66
C TRP A 138 -20.83 -6.10 -3.66
N VAL A 139 -20.02 -6.20 -2.62
CA VAL A 139 -20.17 -7.21 -1.53
C VAL A 139 -21.44 -7.04 -0.72
N LEU A 140 -22.06 -5.86 -0.77
CA LEU A 140 -23.34 -5.55 -0.11
C LEU A 140 -24.51 -5.56 -1.11
N ASN A 141 -24.37 -6.25 -2.23
CA ASN A 141 -25.38 -6.31 -3.30
C ASN A 141 -25.80 -4.92 -3.84
N GLY A 142 -24.87 -3.96 -3.78
CA GLY A 142 -25.09 -2.59 -4.25
C GLY A 142 -25.65 -1.63 -3.21
N ASP A 143 -25.81 -2.05 -1.96
CA ASP A 143 -26.12 -1.15 -0.87
C ASP A 143 -24.99 -0.15 -0.63
N THR A 144 -25.35 1.02 -0.11
CA THR A 144 -24.44 2.13 0.10
C THR A 144 -23.78 2.06 1.46
N VAL A 145 -22.47 2.08 1.51
CA VAL A 145 -21.69 2.30 2.74
C VAL A 145 -21.64 3.80 3.03
N ILE A 146 -22.02 4.16 4.26
CA ILE A 146 -21.84 5.51 4.79
C ILE A 146 -20.57 5.50 5.64
N TYR A 147 -19.56 6.24 5.18
CA TYR A 147 -18.30 6.41 5.91
C TYR A 147 -18.41 7.51 6.98
N ALA A 148 -17.39 7.65 7.83
CA ALA A 148 -17.36 8.67 8.86
C ALA A 148 -17.61 10.08 8.29
N ASP A 149 -18.31 10.93 9.06
CA ASP A 149 -18.46 12.35 8.73
C ASP A 149 -17.06 13.01 8.67
N TRP A 150 -16.81 13.79 7.63
CA TRP A 150 -15.49 14.37 7.39
C TRP A 150 -14.99 15.25 8.54
N ASN A 151 -15.90 15.91 9.27
CA ASN A 151 -15.56 16.76 10.41
C ASN A 151 -15.04 15.94 11.61
N SER A 152 -15.41 14.66 11.72
CA SER A 152 -15.01 13.80 12.83
C SER A 152 -13.78 12.92 12.52
N ILE A 153 -13.33 12.85 11.27
CA ILE A 153 -12.25 11.94 10.84
C ILE A 153 -11.01 12.09 11.73
N LYS A 154 -10.54 13.32 11.92
CA LYS A 154 -9.31 13.56 12.67
C LYS A 154 -9.43 13.08 14.12
N ASP A 155 -10.51 13.45 14.79
CA ASP A 155 -10.72 13.12 16.20
C ASP A 155 -10.92 11.62 16.38
N THR A 156 -11.60 10.96 15.43
CA THR A 156 -11.79 9.49 15.44
C THR A 156 -10.45 8.77 15.24
N LEU A 157 -9.63 9.21 14.29
CA LEU A 157 -8.30 8.64 14.09
C LEU A 157 -7.41 8.81 15.33
N ASP A 158 -7.38 10.01 15.91
CA ASP A 158 -6.61 10.28 17.12
C ASP A 158 -7.06 9.38 18.28
N TYR A 159 -8.37 9.17 18.42
CA TYR A 159 -8.94 8.27 19.44
C TYR A 159 -8.57 6.80 19.20
N ASP A 160 -8.76 6.29 17.97
CA ASP A 160 -8.53 4.89 17.65
C ASP A 160 -7.05 4.53 17.80
N PHE A 161 -6.13 5.37 17.30
CA PHE A 161 -4.70 5.17 17.47
C PHE A 161 -4.25 5.27 18.92
N ALA A 162 -4.82 6.20 19.70
CA ALA A 162 -4.51 6.33 21.12
C ALA A 162 -4.99 5.10 21.92
N THR A 163 -6.16 4.58 21.58
CA THR A 163 -6.74 3.38 22.20
C THR A 163 -5.90 2.15 21.86
N GLU A 164 -5.53 1.96 20.60
CA GLU A 164 -4.72 0.84 20.17
C GLU A 164 -3.31 0.88 20.78
N LYS A 165 -2.71 2.06 20.89
CA LYS A 165 -1.41 2.22 21.53
C LYS A 165 -1.38 1.85 23.02
N GLN A 166 -2.53 1.93 23.69
CA GLN A 166 -2.68 1.54 25.09
C GLN A 166 -3.02 0.04 25.26
N PHE A 167 -3.39 -0.62 24.18
CA PHE A 167 -3.73 -2.03 24.19
C PHE A 167 -2.48 -2.88 24.36
N SER A 168 -2.57 -3.89 25.24
CA SER A 168 -1.46 -4.83 25.46
C SER A 168 -1.74 -6.16 24.76
N TYR A 169 -0.84 -6.54 23.89
CA TYR A 169 -0.84 -7.86 23.24
C TYR A 169 -0.19 -8.95 24.13
N GLU A 170 0.40 -8.57 25.25
CA GLU A 170 1.06 -9.49 26.15
C GLU A 170 0.09 -10.53 26.73
N GLY A 171 0.46 -11.80 26.62
CA GLY A 171 -0.36 -12.92 27.13
C GLY A 171 -1.54 -13.32 26.25
N LEU A 172 -1.76 -12.65 25.11
CA LEU A 172 -2.79 -13.06 24.15
C LEU A 172 -2.36 -14.29 23.34
N SER A 173 -3.34 -15.12 22.96
CA SER A 173 -3.11 -16.10 21.89
C SER A 173 -2.99 -15.37 20.54
N VAL A 174 -2.31 -16.01 19.58
CA VAL A 174 -2.19 -15.47 18.21
C VAL A 174 -3.58 -15.16 17.63
N ASP A 175 -4.56 -16.05 17.81
CA ASP A 175 -5.93 -15.86 17.30
C ASP A 175 -6.61 -14.62 17.93
N ALA A 176 -6.41 -14.39 19.23
CA ALA A 176 -6.94 -13.22 19.91
C ALA A 176 -6.27 -11.92 19.44
N ALA A 177 -4.96 -11.94 19.26
CA ALA A 177 -4.19 -10.82 18.75
C ALA A 177 -4.62 -10.46 17.31
N VAL A 178 -4.74 -11.46 16.43
CA VAL A 178 -5.20 -11.28 15.04
C VAL A 178 -6.63 -10.73 14.99
N LYS A 179 -7.55 -11.22 15.82
CA LYS A 179 -8.91 -10.70 15.88
C LYS A 179 -8.96 -9.25 16.33
N HIS A 180 -8.17 -8.89 17.33
CA HIS A 180 -8.10 -7.51 17.79
C HIS A 180 -7.55 -6.58 16.71
N LEU A 181 -6.44 -6.98 16.08
CA LEU A 181 -5.82 -6.21 14.99
C LEU A 181 -6.78 -6.06 13.78
N ALA A 182 -7.48 -7.14 13.43
CA ALA A 182 -8.49 -7.10 12.37
C ALA A 182 -9.64 -6.13 12.67
N LYS A 183 -10.03 -6.03 13.96
CA LYS A 183 -11.03 -5.05 14.37
C LYS A 183 -10.50 -3.63 14.22
N PHE A 184 -9.32 -3.31 14.73
CA PHE A 184 -8.68 -2.01 14.57
C PHE A 184 -8.58 -1.63 13.08
N ALA A 185 -8.12 -2.57 12.26
CA ALA A 185 -8.02 -2.38 10.82
C ALA A 185 -9.39 -2.07 10.17
N SER A 186 -10.45 -2.76 10.59
CA SER A 186 -11.82 -2.50 10.14
C SER A 186 -12.33 -1.12 10.57
N ASP A 187 -12.05 -0.70 11.79
CA ASP A 187 -12.47 0.61 12.30
C ASP A 187 -11.81 1.73 11.48
N ILE A 188 -10.50 1.64 11.21
CA ILE A 188 -9.78 2.59 10.33
C ILE A 188 -10.35 2.56 8.89
N TRP A 189 -10.70 1.39 8.37
CA TRP A 189 -11.31 1.27 7.04
C TRP A 189 -12.68 1.97 6.97
N GLN A 190 -13.50 1.86 8.03
CA GLN A 190 -14.82 2.51 8.10
C GLN A 190 -14.74 4.03 8.17
N ILE A 191 -13.66 4.57 8.73
CA ILE A 191 -13.41 6.03 8.71
C ILE A 191 -13.24 6.52 7.27
N HIS A 192 -12.52 5.76 6.44
CA HIS A 192 -12.22 6.09 5.03
C HIS A 192 -11.72 7.53 4.86
N PRO A 193 -10.58 7.87 5.44
CA PRO A 193 -10.17 9.26 5.60
C PRO A 193 -9.63 9.90 4.33
N PHE A 194 -9.24 9.11 3.34
CA PHE A 194 -8.76 9.60 2.05
C PHE A 194 -9.85 9.49 0.98
N GLY A 195 -9.77 10.33 -0.04
CA GLY A 195 -10.75 10.34 -1.12
C GLY A 195 -10.68 9.12 -2.06
N ASP A 196 -9.55 8.41 -2.07
CA ASP A 196 -9.30 7.26 -2.94
C ASP A 196 -9.51 5.89 -2.29
N GLY A 197 -9.53 5.82 -0.94
CA GLY A 197 -9.71 4.59 -0.17
C GLY A 197 -8.56 3.57 -0.25
N LYS A 198 -7.54 3.82 -1.07
CA LYS A 198 -6.51 2.83 -1.43
C LYS A 198 -5.51 2.51 -0.31
N VAL A 199 -5.25 3.44 0.59
CA VAL A 199 -4.22 3.28 1.64
C VAL A 199 -4.65 2.42 2.80
N THR A 200 -5.93 2.37 3.10
CA THR A 200 -6.43 1.62 4.25
C THR A 200 -6.06 0.13 4.15
N LEU A 201 -6.22 -0.48 2.99
CA LEU A 201 -5.83 -1.87 2.76
C LEU A 201 -4.30 -2.08 2.84
N ARG A 202 -3.51 -1.14 2.37
CA ARG A 202 -2.04 -1.23 2.35
C ARG A 202 -1.41 -1.05 3.73
N TYR A 203 -2.00 -0.22 4.58
CA TYR A 203 -1.55 -0.05 5.96
C TYR A 203 -1.75 -1.31 6.80
N GLN A 204 -2.86 -2.02 6.60
CA GLN A 204 -3.20 -3.22 7.37
C GLN A 204 -2.20 -4.36 7.21
N GLN A 205 -1.53 -4.47 6.06
CA GLN A 205 -0.52 -5.51 5.82
C GLN A 205 0.83 -5.23 6.48
N ASN A 206 1.11 -3.98 6.87
CA ASN A 206 2.37 -3.60 7.54
C ASN A 206 2.31 -3.73 9.07
N VAL A 207 1.14 -4.00 9.65
CA VAL A 207 0.93 -4.10 11.11
C VAL A 207 0.74 -5.57 11.55
N ALA A 208 0.57 -6.49 10.62
CA ALA A 208 0.44 -7.94 10.86
C ALA A 208 1.76 -8.66 10.71
#